data_ee47f7295af63c799a6f2324ab1d00b8
#
_entry.id   ee47f7295af63c799a6f2324ab1d00b8
#
_cell.length_a   1.000
_cell.length_b   1.000
_cell.length_c   1.000
_cell.angle_alpha   90.00
_cell.angle_beta   90.00
_cell.angle_gamma   90.00
#
_symmetry.space_group_name_H-M   'P 1'
#
loop_
_entity.id
_entity.type
_entity.pdbx_description
1 polymer ?
#
loop_
_entity_poly.entity_id
_entity_poly.type
_entity_poly.pdbx_seq_one_letter_code
_entity_poly.pdbx_strand_id
1 'polypeptide(L)'
;MTSKYFEEWIKELDQEFRNTKQHVALTLDNFAGHKITYEPTNIELIYFEPNLTPYVQPLDAGIIQSVKAHYRKAFCLHAVDLDEAGELDIYKINLLEVMLMVRQAWDAVTPETIANCWRHASITE
;
A
#
# COMPACT_ATOMS: atom_id res chain seq x y z
N MET A 1 -0.22 -6.80 -11.72
CA MET A 1 -1.24 -7.76 -11.18
C MET A 1 -2.24 -8.03 -12.29
N THR A 2 -2.63 -9.29 -12.52
CA THR A 2 -3.69 -9.63 -13.49
C THR A 2 -5.05 -9.66 -12.81
N SER A 3 -6.15 -9.48 -13.56
CA SER A 3 -7.52 -9.54 -13.01
C SER A 3 -7.79 -10.83 -12.23
N LYS A 4 -7.21 -11.95 -12.66
CA LYS A 4 -7.34 -13.25 -11.98
C LYS A 4 -6.78 -13.21 -10.55
N TYR A 5 -5.54 -12.73 -10.37
CA TYR A 5 -4.92 -12.63 -9.05
C TYR A 5 -5.62 -11.60 -8.15
N PHE A 6 -6.09 -10.52 -8.76
CA PHE A 6 -6.87 -9.52 -8.04
C PHE A 6 -8.20 -10.09 -7.55
N GLU A 7 -8.90 -10.87 -8.40
CA GLU A 7 -10.16 -11.52 -8.02
C GLU A 7 -9.95 -12.57 -6.91
N GLU A 8 -8.88 -13.36 -6.97
CA GLU A 8 -8.52 -14.31 -5.91
C GLU A 8 -8.28 -13.59 -4.58
N TRP A 9 -7.52 -12.50 -4.60
CA TRP A 9 -7.28 -11.67 -3.41
C TRP A 9 -8.57 -11.05 -2.85
N ILE A 10 -9.47 -10.54 -3.70
CA ILE A 10 -10.76 -9.99 -3.26
C ILE A 10 -11.62 -11.09 -2.60
N LYS A 11 -11.61 -12.31 -3.12
CA LYS A 11 -12.35 -13.44 -2.52
C LYS A 11 -11.85 -13.78 -1.12
N GLU A 12 -10.53 -13.81 -0.94
CA GLU A 12 -9.91 -14.04 0.37
C GLU A 12 -10.27 -12.92 1.35
N LEU A 13 -10.15 -11.68 0.92
CA LEU A 13 -10.45 -10.50 1.73
C LEU A 13 -11.95 -10.42 2.10
N ASP A 14 -12.86 -10.71 1.17
CA ASP A 14 -14.31 -10.76 1.41
C ASP A 14 -14.65 -11.85 2.44
N GLN A 15 -13.98 -13.00 2.38
CA GLN A 15 -14.16 -14.06 3.36
C GLN A 15 -13.68 -13.64 4.75
N GLU A 16 -12.57 -12.90 4.85
CA GLU A 16 -12.07 -12.36 6.13
C GLU A 16 -13.06 -11.36 6.74
N PHE A 17 -13.56 -10.39 5.95
CA PHE A 17 -14.56 -9.43 6.43
C PHE A 17 -15.91 -10.09 6.75
N ARG A 18 -16.28 -11.15 6.05
CA ARG A 18 -17.45 -11.97 6.38
C ARG A 18 -17.30 -12.65 7.75
N ASN A 19 -16.13 -13.23 8.03
CA ASN A 19 -15.83 -13.89 9.29
C ASN A 19 -15.83 -12.90 10.48
N THR A 20 -15.34 -11.67 10.25
CA THR A 20 -15.34 -10.59 11.25
C THR A 20 -16.65 -9.80 11.30
N LYS A 21 -17.63 -10.11 10.42
CA LYS A 21 -18.92 -9.41 10.27
C LYS A 21 -18.75 -7.91 10.03
N GLN A 22 -17.73 -7.54 9.30
CA GLN A 22 -17.47 -6.15 8.91
C GLN A 22 -17.88 -5.94 7.45
N HIS A 23 -18.36 -4.73 7.14
CA HIS A 23 -18.57 -4.25 5.78
C HIS A 23 -17.63 -3.10 5.52
N VAL A 24 -16.93 -3.14 4.39
CA VAL A 24 -15.92 -2.15 4.04
C VAL A 24 -16.12 -1.65 2.62
N ALA A 25 -15.75 -0.39 2.38
CA ALA A 25 -15.61 0.17 1.05
C ALA A 25 -14.14 0.09 0.64
N LEU A 26 -13.86 -0.54 -0.50
CA LEU A 26 -12.52 -0.60 -1.07
C LEU A 26 -12.44 0.33 -2.27
N THR A 27 -11.66 1.40 -2.13
CA THR A 27 -11.47 2.38 -3.20
C THR A 27 -10.34 1.93 -4.12
N LEU A 28 -10.57 1.98 -5.41
CA LEU A 28 -9.68 1.45 -6.45
C LEU A 28 -9.50 2.46 -7.58
N ASP A 29 -8.31 2.45 -8.20
CA ASP A 29 -8.11 3.11 -9.47
C ASP A 29 -8.84 2.36 -10.61
N ASN A 30 -8.98 3.01 -11.75
CA ASN A 30 -9.65 2.43 -12.91
C ASN A 30 -8.70 1.57 -13.79
N PHE A 31 -7.77 0.84 -13.15
CA PHE A 31 -6.89 -0.07 -13.85
C PHE A 31 -7.65 -1.30 -14.35
N ALA A 32 -7.41 -1.69 -15.62
CA ALA A 32 -8.11 -2.84 -16.22
C ALA A 32 -7.94 -4.16 -15.45
N GLY A 33 -6.80 -4.32 -14.75
CA GLY A 33 -6.52 -5.47 -13.89
C GLY A 33 -7.38 -5.55 -12.62
N HIS A 34 -8.09 -4.48 -12.26
CA HIS A 34 -9.02 -4.46 -11.11
C HIS A 34 -10.46 -4.85 -11.48
N LYS A 35 -10.72 -5.11 -12.76
CA LYS A 35 -12.04 -5.59 -13.20
C LYS A 35 -12.18 -7.09 -12.93
N ILE A 36 -13.17 -7.44 -12.13
CA ILE A 36 -13.48 -8.81 -11.71
C ILE A 36 -14.91 -9.18 -12.05
N THR A 37 -15.19 -10.48 -12.06
CA THR A 37 -16.54 -11.03 -12.26
C THR A 37 -17.18 -11.46 -10.94
N TYR A 38 -16.39 -11.65 -9.90
CA TYR A 38 -16.87 -11.98 -8.56
C TYR A 38 -17.59 -10.78 -7.93
N GLU A 39 -18.74 -11.00 -7.33
CA GLU A 39 -19.51 -10.02 -6.58
C GLU A 39 -19.27 -10.23 -5.07
N PRO A 40 -18.44 -9.39 -4.42
CA PRO A 40 -18.21 -9.49 -2.99
C PRO A 40 -19.49 -9.18 -2.20
N THR A 41 -19.63 -9.78 -1.02
CA THR A 41 -20.78 -9.56 -0.13
C THR A 41 -20.51 -8.57 0.99
N ASN A 42 -19.27 -8.51 1.44
CA ASN A 42 -18.83 -7.66 2.56
C ASN A 42 -17.87 -6.55 2.14
N ILE A 43 -17.54 -6.47 0.85
CA ILE A 43 -16.72 -5.41 0.27
C ILE A 43 -17.51 -4.68 -0.81
N GLU A 44 -17.64 -3.38 -0.68
CA GLU A 44 -18.12 -2.49 -1.74
C GLU A 44 -16.91 -2.00 -2.54
N LEU A 45 -16.87 -2.30 -3.86
CA LEU A 45 -15.80 -1.84 -4.74
C LEU A 45 -16.16 -0.48 -5.33
N ILE A 46 -15.39 0.55 -4.98
CA ILE A 46 -15.59 1.93 -5.44
C ILE A 46 -14.44 2.29 -6.39
N TYR A 47 -14.76 2.45 -7.66
CA TYR A 47 -13.77 2.83 -8.68
C TYR A 47 -13.72 4.35 -8.85
N PHE A 48 -12.52 4.93 -8.79
CA PHE A 48 -12.33 6.33 -9.13
C PHE A 48 -12.51 6.57 -10.63
N GLU A 49 -12.96 7.77 -10.98
CA GLU A 49 -13.05 8.17 -12.38
C GLU A 49 -11.65 8.20 -13.03
N PRO A 50 -11.55 7.91 -14.35
CA PRO A 50 -10.29 7.99 -15.07
C PRO A 50 -9.63 9.36 -14.92
N ASN A 51 -8.31 9.38 -14.75
CA ASN A 51 -7.46 10.58 -14.62
C ASN A 51 -7.64 11.40 -13.32
N LEU A 52 -8.47 10.99 -12.38
CA LEU A 52 -8.59 11.64 -11.08
C LEU A 52 -7.70 11.02 -9.99
N THR A 53 -7.12 9.85 -10.23
CA THR A 53 -6.29 9.10 -9.28
C THR A 53 -5.29 9.96 -8.49
N PRO A 54 -4.50 10.89 -9.11
CA PRO A 54 -3.53 11.69 -8.36
C PRO A 54 -4.16 12.65 -7.35
N TYR A 55 -5.44 12.99 -7.50
CA TYR A 55 -6.14 13.99 -6.69
C TYR A 55 -7.06 13.36 -5.63
N VAL A 56 -7.61 12.18 -5.90
CA VAL A 56 -8.64 11.57 -5.07
C VAL A 56 -8.21 10.26 -4.41
N GLN A 57 -7.02 9.74 -4.72
CA GLN A 57 -6.54 8.50 -4.14
C GLN A 57 -5.67 8.79 -2.90
N PRO A 58 -6.10 8.40 -1.68
CA PRO A 58 -5.35 8.68 -0.45
C PRO A 58 -3.93 8.10 -0.44
N LEU A 59 -3.70 6.96 -1.10
CA LEU A 59 -2.38 6.35 -1.23
C LEU A 59 -1.39 7.28 -1.95
N ASP A 60 -1.82 7.90 -3.05
CA ASP A 60 -0.99 8.82 -3.85
C ASP A 60 -0.90 10.21 -3.20
N ALA A 61 -1.88 10.60 -2.38
CA ALA A 61 -1.89 11.87 -1.65
C ALA A 61 -0.73 12.02 -0.63
N GLY A 62 -0.07 10.92 -0.24
CA GLY A 62 1.08 11.00 0.67
C GLY A 62 1.47 9.70 1.37
N ILE A 63 0.60 8.69 1.43
CA ILE A 63 0.91 7.43 2.13
C ILE A 63 2.10 6.74 1.48
N ILE A 64 2.10 6.56 0.15
CA ILE A 64 3.21 5.96 -0.59
C ILE A 64 4.50 6.78 -0.44
N GLN A 65 4.39 8.12 -0.43
CA GLN A 65 5.54 9.00 -0.21
C GLN A 65 6.15 8.80 1.17
N SER A 66 5.32 8.67 2.21
CA SER A 66 5.75 8.38 3.59
C SER A 66 6.48 7.04 3.67
N VAL A 67 5.90 5.97 3.12
CA VAL A 67 6.55 4.65 3.05
C VAL A 67 7.92 4.73 2.37
N LYS A 68 7.99 5.39 1.21
CA LYS A 68 9.26 5.58 0.48
C LYS A 68 10.29 6.35 1.29
N ALA A 69 9.88 7.33 2.09
CA ALA A 69 10.78 8.10 2.95
C ALA A 69 11.36 7.23 4.08
N HIS A 70 10.51 6.45 4.77
CA HIS A 70 10.94 5.51 5.79
C HIS A 70 11.88 4.43 5.24
N TYR A 71 11.52 3.84 4.09
CA TYR A 71 12.37 2.85 3.42
C TYR A 71 13.75 3.43 3.05
N ARG A 72 13.80 4.61 2.43
CA ARG A 72 15.08 5.25 2.06
C ARG A 72 15.94 5.53 3.29
N LYS A 73 15.31 5.99 4.38
CA LYS A 73 16.04 6.20 5.65
C LYS A 73 16.65 4.90 6.15
N ALA A 74 15.88 3.81 6.22
CA ALA A 74 16.37 2.50 6.66
C ALA A 74 17.50 1.99 5.76
N PHE A 75 17.33 2.10 4.43
CA PHE A 75 18.35 1.70 3.46
C PHE A 75 19.65 2.51 3.60
N CYS A 76 19.56 3.84 3.78
CA CYS A 76 20.75 4.68 3.99
C CYS A 76 21.48 4.33 5.30
N LEU A 77 20.76 4.08 6.39
CA LEU A 77 21.36 3.66 7.66
C LEU A 77 22.07 2.31 7.51
N HIS A 78 21.44 1.34 6.84
CA HIS A 78 22.07 0.05 6.56
C HIS A 78 23.36 0.19 5.73
N ALA A 79 23.36 1.07 4.71
CA ALA A 79 24.56 1.33 3.91
C ALA A 79 25.68 1.97 4.76
N VAL A 80 25.34 2.87 5.68
CA VAL A 80 26.34 3.47 6.62
C VAL A 80 26.91 2.41 7.54
N ASP A 81 26.07 1.53 8.12
CA ASP A 81 26.51 0.44 8.99
C ASP A 81 27.49 -0.49 8.27
N LEU A 82 27.24 -0.80 6.98
CA LEU A 82 28.14 -1.62 6.17
C LEU A 82 29.46 -0.89 5.85
N ASP A 83 29.42 0.41 5.57
CA ASP A 83 30.61 1.22 5.31
C ASP A 83 31.50 1.30 6.57
N GLU A 84 30.91 1.52 7.73
CA GLU A 84 31.61 1.51 9.02
C GLU A 84 32.21 0.12 9.36
N ALA A 85 31.57 -0.95 8.91
CA ALA A 85 32.07 -2.32 9.02
C ALA A 85 33.19 -2.65 8.01
N GLY A 86 33.49 -1.76 7.06
CA GLY A 86 34.51 -1.93 6.03
C GLY A 86 34.08 -2.82 4.86
N GLU A 87 32.79 -2.99 4.66
CA GLU A 87 32.24 -3.74 3.51
C GLU A 87 32.41 -2.93 2.22
N LEU A 88 32.74 -3.63 1.11
CA LEU A 88 32.99 -2.98 -0.18
C LEU A 88 31.71 -2.67 -0.95
N ASP A 89 30.68 -3.50 -0.77
CA ASP A 89 29.42 -3.45 -1.52
C ASP A 89 28.25 -2.93 -0.66
N ILE A 90 28.39 -1.73 -0.10
CA ILE A 90 27.46 -1.12 0.88
C ILE A 90 26.01 -0.97 0.37
N TYR A 91 25.80 -0.99 -0.94
CA TYR A 91 24.45 -0.90 -1.56
C TYR A 91 23.87 -2.26 -1.95
N LYS A 92 24.62 -3.36 -1.72
CA LYS A 92 24.16 -4.71 -2.02
C LYS A 92 23.31 -5.21 -0.87
N ILE A 93 22.03 -5.41 -1.16
CA ILE A 93 21.06 -5.90 -0.18
C ILE A 93 20.33 -7.12 -0.78
N ASN A 94 20.06 -8.15 0.03
CA ASN A 94 19.29 -9.29 -0.43
C ASN A 94 17.78 -9.00 -0.39
N LEU A 95 17.01 -9.80 -1.13
CA LEU A 95 15.57 -9.59 -1.29
C LEU A 95 14.81 -9.67 0.05
N LEU A 96 15.20 -10.57 0.95
CA LEU A 96 14.55 -10.70 2.26
C LEU A 96 14.73 -9.44 3.10
N GLU A 97 15.93 -8.88 3.15
CA GLU A 97 16.21 -7.63 3.85
C GLU A 97 15.39 -6.47 3.27
N VAL A 98 15.30 -6.36 1.92
CA VAL A 98 14.44 -5.37 1.28
C VAL A 98 12.99 -5.53 1.71
N MET A 99 12.46 -6.76 1.71
CA MET A 99 11.08 -7.04 2.12
C MET A 99 10.82 -6.64 3.59
N LEU A 100 11.76 -6.94 4.48
CA LEU A 100 11.68 -6.55 5.89
C LEU A 100 11.72 -5.04 6.07
N MET A 101 12.60 -4.33 5.35
CA MET A 101 12.67 -2.87 5.38
C MET A 101 11.39 -2.23 4.84
N VAL A 102 10.81 -2.76 3.76
CA VAL A 102 9.55 -2.26 3.21
C VAL A 102 8.40 -2.46 4.19
N ARG A 103 8.34 -3.62 4.85
CA ARG A 103 7.34 -3.88 5.89
C ARG A 103 7.48 -2.90 7.06
N GLN A 104 8.70 -2.73 7.58
CA GLN A 104 8.96 -1.76 8.66
C GLN A 104 8.61 -0.33 8.24
N ALA A 105 8.92 0.05 7.01
CA ALA A 105 8.56 1.35 6.47
C ALA A 105 7.04 1.57 6.39
N TRP A 106 6.29 0.52 6.05
CA TRP A 106 4.83 0.54 6.06
C TRP A 106 4.28 0.68 7.48
N ASP A 107 4.78 -0.13 8.42
CA ASP A 107 4.35 -0.13 9.83
C ASP A 107 4.70 1.20 10.53
N ALA A 108 5.66 1.96 10.01
CA ALA A 108 6.06 3.29 10.52
C ALA A 108 5.15 4.44 10.03
N VAL A 109 4.25 4.21 9.08
CA VAL A 109 3.27 5.22 8.66
C VAL A 109 2.24 5.41 9.77
N THR A 110 2.15 6.64 10.28
CA THR A 110 1.26 6.92 11.41
C THR A 110 -0.21 6.98 10.99
N PRO A 111 -1.15 6.60 11.89
CA PRO A 111 -2.58 6.77 11.66
C PRO A 111 -2.96 8.21 11.30
N GLU A 112 -2.27 9.21 11.87
CA GLU A 112 -2.47 10.62 11.55
C GLU A 112 -2.10 10.94 10.10
N THR A 113 -0.99 10.41 9.60
CA THR A 113 -0.59 10.55 8.19
C THR A 113 -1.67 9.97 7.27
N ILE A 114 -2.17 8.78 7.59
CA ILE A 114 -3.24 8.13 6.83
C ILE A 114 -4.50 9.00 6.84
N ALA A 115 -4.97 9.43 8.01
CA ALA A 115 -6.15 10.28 8.14
C ALA A 115 -6.02 11.60 7.37
N ASN A 116 -4.84 12.23 7.40
CA ASN A 116 -4.57 13.44 6.64
C ASN A 116 -4.67 13.21 5.13
N CYS A 117 -4.16 12.08 4.63
CA CYS A 117 -4.26 11.72 3.21
C CYS A 117 -5.71 11.47 2.78
N TRP A 118 -6.53 10.85 3.63
CA TRP A 118 -7.96 10.66 3.36
C TRP A 118 -8.72 11.98 3.32
N ARG A 119 -8.45 12.90 4.26
CA ARG A 119 -9.03 14.25 4.25
C ARG A 119 -8.58 15.06 3.02
N HIS A 120 -7.30 14.97 2.65
CA HIS A 120 -6.78 15.65 1.46
C HIS A 120 -7.47 15.16 0.18
N ALA A 121 -7.75 13.86 0.09
CA ALA A 121 -8.50 13.26 -1.01
C ALA A 121 -10.01 13.61 -0.99
N SER A 122 -10.49 14.36 0.01
CA SER A 122 -11.89 14.77 0.19
C SER A 122 -12.87 13.59 0.27
N ILE A 123 -12.41 12.43 0.74
CA ILE A 123 -13.25 11.25 0.94
C ILE A 123 -13.85 11.23 2.36
N THR A 124 -13.15 11.83 3.31
CA THR A 124 -13.61 12.00 4.70
C THR A 124 -13.54 13.47 5.11
N GLU A 125 -14.43 13.87 6.02
CA GLU A 125 -14.41 15.19 6.66
C GLU A 125 -13.24 15.33 7.64
#